data_af100fdcf67a7424a6fb666d7f17a911
#
_entry.id   af100fdcf67a7424a6fb666d7f17a911
#
_cell.length_a   1.000
_cell.length_b   1.000
_cell.length_c   1.000
_cell.angle_alpha   90.00
_cell.angle_beta   90.00
_cell.angle_gamma   90.00
#
_symmetry.space_group_name_H-M   'P 1'
#
loop_
_entity.id
_entity.type
_entity.pdbx_description
1 polymer ?
#
loop_
_entity_poly.entity_id
_entity_poly.type
_entity_poly.pdbx_seq_one_letter_code
_entity_poly.pdbx_strand_id
1 'polypeptide(L)'
;MNPAIYRQGDSRWGSLPYPTKAYTFAHNGCGCCSVTHCAIENPKYANYTPADVRKYMVQFATKGHGTLWDGITKGLQNYGYNVHWNKNDNMTTIFSVRV
;
A
#
# COMPACT_ATOMS: atom_id res chain seq x y z
N MET A 1 5.41 -21.51 -0.11
CA MET A 1 6.30 -20.36 0.03
C MET A 1 5.77 -19.45 1.12
N ASN A 2 6.64 -19.04 2.00
CA ASN A 2 6.25 -18.08 3.02
C ASN A 2 6.19 -16.70 2.40
N PRO A 3 5.07 -16.04 2.50
CA PRO A 3 5.04 -14.66 2.07
C PRO A 3 5.98 -13.84 2.97
N ALA A 4 6.69 -12.94 2.36
CA ALA A 4 7.47 -12.01 3.13
C ALA A 4 6.54 -11.15 3.97
N ILE A 5 6.95 -10.87 5.20
CA ILE A 5 6.21 -9.97 6.07
C ILE A 5 6.96 -8.66 6.08
N TYR A 6 6.33 -7.63 5.56
CA TYR A 6 6.92 -6.30 5.51
C TYR A 6 6.25 -5.40 6.54
N ARG A 7 7.08 -4.79 7.37
CA ARG A 7 6.61 -3.87 8.40
C ARG A 7 6.98 -2.45 8.04
N GLN A 8 6.09 -1.55 8.29
CA GLN A 8 6.33 -0.15 7.97
C GLN A 8 7.52 0.43 8.75
N GLY A 9 7.79 -0.10 9.92
CA GLY A 9 8.91 0.36 10.76
C GLY A 9 10.25 -0.26 10.43
N ASP A 10 10.34 -1.11 9.41
CA ASP A 10 11.60 -1.73 9.02
C ASP A 10 12.62 -0.68 8.61
N SER A 11 13.86 -0.83 9.09
CA SER A 11 14.91 0.17 8.85
C SER A 11 15.25 0.36 7.38
N ARG A 12 14.93 -0.62 6.54
CA ARG A 12 15.22 -0.52 5.11
C ARG A 12 14.38 0.54 4.40
N TRP A 13 13.23 0.88 4.92
CA TRP A 13 12.36 1.90 4.32
C TRP A 13 11.68 2.82 5.32
N GLY A 14 11.76 2.50 6.61
CA GLY A 14 11.01 3.22 7.63
C GLY A 14 11.33 4.72 7.71
N SER A 15 12.55 5.12 7.41
CA SER A 15 12.94 6.53 7.47
C SER A 15 12.69 7.29 6.18
N LEU A 16 12.22 6.62 5.12
CA LEU A 16 11.94 7.28 3.86
C LEU A 16 10.73 8.22 4.00
N PRO A 17 10.73 9.34 3.27
CA PRO A 17 9.58 10.25 3.31
C PRO A 17 8.30 9.57 2.82
N TYR A 18 7.20 9.81 3.53
CA TYR A 18 5.91 9.30 3.10
C TYR A 18 4.80 10.19 3.66
N PRO A 19 4.56 11.36 3.07
CA PRO A 19 5.21 11.94 1.89
C PRO A 19 6.42 12.80 2.19
N THR A 20 6.72 13.11 3.45
CA THR A 20 7.80 14.01 3.82
C THR A 20 8.64 13.41 4.94
N LYS A 21 9.77 14.06 5.24
CA LYS A 21 10.61 13.62 6.35
C LYS A 21 9.90 13.72 7.70
N ALA A 22 8.92 14.59 7.84
CA ALA A 22 8.15 14.73 9.06
C ALA A 22 7.11 13.60 9.19
N TYR A 23 6.71 13.02 8.09
CA TYR A 23 5.76 11.90 8.05
C TYR A 23 6.43 10.77 7.30
N THR A 24 7.24 10.00 8.03
CA THR A 24 8.03 8.94 7.42
C THR A 24 7.20 7.71 7.11
N PHE A 25 7.78 6.80 6.37
CA PHE A 25 7.14 5.54 6.06
C PHE A 25 6.81 4.75 7.34
N ALA A 26 7.71 4.76 8.32
CA ALA A 26 7.46 4.08 9.60
C ALA A 26 6.21 4.60 10.29
N HIS A 27 5.93 5.88 10.13
CA HIS A 27 4.80 6.54 10.76
C HIS A 27 3.51 6.38 9.98
N ASN A 28 3.61 6.38 8.66
CA ASN A 28 2.47 6.63 7.80
C ASN A 28 2.28 5.58 6.70
N GLY A 29 3.14 4.58 6.62
CA GLY A 29 3.22 3.68 5.48
C GLY A 29 2.37 2.41 5.53
N CYS A 30 1.42 2.32 6.46
CA CYS A 30 0.61 1.11 6.63
C CYS A 30 -0.10 0.69 5.34
N GLY A 31 -0.73 1.64 4.66
CA GLY A 31 -1.44 1.35 3.41
C GLY A 31 -0.51 0.86 2.32
N CYS A 32 0.69 1.44 2.26
CA CYS A 32 1.68 1.01 1.28
C CYS A 32 2.16 -0.41 1.56
N CYS A 33 2.37 -0.77 2.82
CA CYS A 33 2.73 -2.14 3.18
C CYS A 33 1.63 -3.12 2.78
N SER A 34 0.38 -2.74 2.99
CA SER A 34 -0.76 -3.58 2.60
C SER A 34 -0.79 -3.80 1.10
N VAL A 35 -0.57 -2.76 0.32
CA VAL A 35 -0.52 -2.88 -1.14
C VAL A 35 0.66 -3.77 -1.54
N THR A 36 1.79 -3.65 -0.86
CA THR A 36 2.96 -4.48 -1.14
C THR A 36 2.65 -5.95 -0.91
N HIS A 37 2.01 -6.28 0.20
CA HIS A 37 1.66 -7.67 0.49
C HIS A 37 0.75 -8.26 -0.59
N CYS A 38 -0.14 -7.45 -1.14
CA CYS A 38 -0.96 -7.90 -2.25
C CYS A 38 -0.16 -8.00 -3.55
N ALA A 39 0.70 -7.03 -3.81
CA ALA A 39 1.47 -7.00 -5.05
C ALA A 39 2.37 -8.21 -5.22
N ILE A 40 3.02 -8.66 -4.14
CA ILE A 40 3.96 -9.78 -4.21
C ILE A 40 3.28 -11.12 -4.47
N GLU A 41 1.96 -11.20 -4.34
CA GLU A 41 1.22 -12.40 -4.74
C GLU A 41 1.17 -12.57 -6.25
N ASN A 42 1.38 -11.50 -6.98
CA ASN A 42 1.48 -11.56 -8.43
C ASN A 42 2.94 -11.89 -8.79
N PRO A 43 3.19 -12.99 -9.53
CA PRO A 43 4.56 -13.39 -9.85
C PRO A 43 5.39 -12.28 -10.50
N LYS A 44 4.75 -11.39 -11.23
CA LYS A 44 5.42 -10.27 -11.88
C LYS A 44 6.08 -9.32 -10.87
N TYR A 45 5.54 -9.26 -9.67
CA TYR A 45 6.01 -8.34 -8.63
C TYR A 45 6.51 -9.06 -7.39
N ALA A 46 6.81 -10.35 -7.51
CA ALA A 46 7.14 -11.19 -6.36
C ALA A 46 8.36 -10.70 -5.58
N ASN A 47 9.25 -9.98 -6.23
CA ASN A 47 10.47 -9.47 -5.59
C ASN A 47 10.37 -8.03 -5.11
N TYR A 48 9.20 -7.43 -5.22
CA TYR A 48 9.01 -6.06 -4.78
C TYR A 48 9.01 -5.97 -3.24
N THR A 49 9.49 -4.83 -2.75
CA THR A 49 9.47 -4.50 -1.32
C THR A 49 8.66 -3.22 -1.11
N PRO A 50 8.35 -2.86 0.13
CA PRO A 50 7.70 -1.59 0.39
C PRO A 50 8.45 -0.38 -0.17
N ALA A 51 9.79 -0.46 -0.25
CA ALA A 51 10.56 0.63 -0.86
C ALA A 51 10.23 0.80 -2.33
N ASP A 52 10.00 -0.32 -3.03
CA ASP A 52 9.63 -0.27 -4.45
C ASP A 52 8.21 0.26 -4.64
N VAL A 53 7.27 -0.26 -3.86
CA VAL A 53 5.87 0.13 -3.96
C VAL A 53 5.67 1.57 -3.51
N ARG A 54 6.48 2.04 -2.56
CA ARG A 54 6.44 3.41 -2.09
C ARG A 54 6.61 4.42 -3.24
N LYS A 55 7.45 4.10 -4.22
CA LYS A 55 7.70 5.02 -5.34
C LYS A 55 6.42 5.38 -6.08
N TYR A 56 5.50 4.44 -6.16
CA TYR A 56 4.20 4.68 -6.76
C TYR A 56 3.22 5.27 -5.74
N MET A 57 3.20 4.72 -4.53
CA MET A 57 2.17 5.02 -3.54
C MET A 57 2.38 6.36 -2.83
N VAL A 58 3.59 6.92 -2.88
CA VAL A 58 3.88 8.16 -2.14
C VAL A 58 2.97 9.32 -2.57
N GLN A 59 2.51 9.30 -3.81
CA GLN A 59 1.60 10.32 -4.32
C GLN A 59 0.25 10.33 -3.60
N PHE A 60 -0.08 9.26 -2.93
CA PHE A 60 -1.34 9.13 -2.18
C PHE A 60 -1.14 9.24 -0.68
N ALA A 61 0.07 9.52 -0.24
CA ALA A 61 0.35 9.63 1.18
C ALA A 61 -0.18 10.96 1.72
N THR A 62 -0.78 10.90 2.91
CA THR A 62 -1.30 12.09 3.57
C THR A 62 -0.38 12.50 4.70
N LYS A 63 -0.57 13.70 5.22
CA LYS A 63 0.22 14.18 6.35
C LYS A 63 -0.42 13.70 7.65
N GLY A 64 -0.04 12.51 8.08
CA GLY A 64 -0.46 11.97 9.35
C GLY A 64 -1.69 11.07 9.34
N HIS A 65 -2.30 10.84 8.20
CA HIS A 65 -3.50 10.02 8.09
C HIS A 65 -3.31 8.79 7.21
N GLY A 66 -2.06 8.38 7.00
CA GLY A 66 -1.75 7.21 6.20
C GLY A 66 -1.92 7.44 4.71
N THR A 67 -2.39 6.43 4.01
CA THR A 67 -2.58 6.46 2.57
C THR A 67 -4.06 6.67 2.25
N LEU A 68 -4.35 7.51 1.27
CA LEU A 68 -5.73 7.71 0.82
C LEU A 68 -6.32 6.38 0.33
N TRP A 69 -7.58 6.14 0.67
CA TRP A 69 -8.27 4.93 0.22
C TRP A 69 -8.30 4.80 -1.29
N ASP A 70 -8.52 5.92 -1.98
CA ASP A 70 -8.48 5.94 -3.43
C ASP A 70 -7.12 5.53 -3.96
N GLY A 71 -6.07 5.90 -3.25
CA GLY A 71 -4.71 5.51 -3.59
C GLY A 71 -4.47 4.03 -3.40
N ILE A 72 -5.05 3.42 -2.37
CA ILE A 72 -4.94 1.97 -2.18
C ILE A 72 -5.59 1.25 -3.34
N THR A 73 -6.77 1.69 -3.76
CA THR A 73 -7.45 1.13 -4.91
C THR A 73 -6.59 1.23 -6.16
N LYS A 74 -6.06 2.42 -6.43
CA LYS A 74 -5.22 2.65 -7.61
C LYS A 74 -3.93 1.85 -7.54
N GLY A 75 -3.36 1.74 -6.35
CA GLY A 75 -2.16 0.93 -6.15
C GLY A 75 -2.39 -0.53 -6.47
N LEU A 76 -3.47 -1.10 -5.97
CA LEU A 76 -3.80 -2.48 -6.25
C LEU A 76 -4.04 -2.70 -7.73
N GLN A 77 -4.74 -1.77 -8.38
CA GLN A 77 -4.95 -1.84 -9.82
C GLN A 77 -3.64 -1.78 -10.59
N ASN A 78 -2.71 -0.93 -10.13
CA ASN A 78 -1.40 -0.81 -10.75
C ASN A 78 -0.62 -2.11 -10.70
N TYR A 79 -0.84 -2.92 -9.67
CA TYR A 79 -0.14 -4.19 -9.50
C TYR A 79 -0.95 -5.40 -9.96
N GLY A 80 -1.93 -5.17 -10.82
CA GLY A 80 -2.60 -6.25 -11.54
C GLY A 80 -3.88 -6.75 -10.91
N TYR A 81 -4.37 -6.09 -9.87
CA TYR A 81 -5.62 -6.49 -9.23
C TYR A 81 -6.80 -5.78 -9.85
N ASN A 82 -7.88 -6.50 -9.99
CA ASN A 82 -9.16 -5.94 -10.39
C ASN A 82 -9.92 -5.59 -9.12
N VAL A 83 -10.05 -4.30 -8.86
CA VAL A 83 -10.56 -3.81 -7.58
C VAL A 83 -11.87 -3.10 -7.77
N HIS A 84 -12.84 -3.47 -6.97
CA HIS A 84 -14.16 -2.84 -6.97
C HIS A 84 -14.51 -2.40 -5.56
N TRP A 85 -14.98 -1.18 -5.44
CA TRP A 85 -15.52 -0.65 -4.21
C TRP A 85 -17.02 -0.79 -4.24
N ASN A 86 -17.55 -1.55 -3.30
CA ASN A 86 -18.99 -1.64 -3.09
C ASN A 86 -19.32 -0.78 -1.89
N LYS A 87 -19.81 0.41 -2.16
CA LYS A 87 -20.22 1.28 -1.10
C LYS A 87 -21.58 0.82 -0.61
N ASN A 88 -21.61 0.29 0.57
CA ASN A 88 -22.85 -0.09 1.19
C ASN A 88 -23.36 1.07 2.02
N ASP A 89 -24.60 0.96 2.45
CA ASP A 89 -25.21 2.01 3.24
C ASP A 89 -24.39 2.33 4.46
N ASN A 90 -24.45 3.54 4.86
CA ASN A 90 -23.80 4.02 6.04
C ASN A 90 -22.30 4.03 5.87
N MET A 91 -21.62 3.15 6.38
CA MET A 91 -20.18 3.27 6.38
C MET A 91 -19.49 2.01 5.90
N THR A 92 -20.27 1.02 5.56
CA THR A 92 -19.68 -0.23 5.14
C THR A 92 -19.21 -0.13 3.72
N THR A 93 -17.96 -0.41 3.51
CA THR A 93 -17.38 -0.48 2.19
C THR A 93 -16.84 -1.88 2.01
N ILE A 94 -17.32 -2.56 1.00
CA ILE A 94 -16.83 -3.89 0.68
C ILE A 94 -15.78 -3.73 -0.40
N PHE A 95 -14.65 -4.32 -0.16
CA PHE A 95 -13.51 -4.23 -1.03
C PHE A 95 -13.28 -5.57 -1.69
N SER A 96 -13.56 -5.67 -2.97
CA SER A 96 -13.34 -6.89 -3.74
C SER A 96 -12.09 -6.75 -4.57
N VAL A 97 -11.22 -7.75 -4.48
CA VAL A 97 -9.95 -7.74 -5.20
C VAL A 97 -9.79 -9.05 -5.96
N ARG A 98 -9.39 -8.93 -7.21
CA ARG A 98 -9.05 -10.09 -8.03
C ARG A 98 -7.77 -9.84 -8.79
N VAL A 99 -7.06 -10.88 -8.98
CA VAL A 99 -5.88 -10.84 -9.84
C VAL A 99 -6.29 -10.94 -11.30
#